data_59328b82504bdd464339b4e867a2d421
#
_entry.id   59328b82504bdd464339b4e867a2d421
#
_cell.length_a   1.000
_cell.length_b   1.000
_cell.length_c   1.000
_cell.angle_alpha   90.00
_cell.angle_beta   90.00
_cell.angle_gamma   90.00
#
_symmetry.space_group_name_H-M   'P 1'
#
loop_
_entity.id
_entity.type
_entity.pdbx_description
1 polymer ?
#
loop_
_entity_poly.entity_id
_entity_poly.type
_entity_poly.pdbx_seq_one_letter_code
_entity_poly.pdbx_strand_id
1 'polypeptide(L)'
;KLDFYSINCNKICDLDLTPFNSTNNKYTTLKRSILIKFLKEKLLSNSIIFRKEINDVEQINGKININFIDGSNDKVDYLVVSDGVFSNTKSVIEKKFFKPNYHGAIAIRAQIKTQDISNLDSNNISLIMGSDAHLVLYPTNQRKEINLVCIVRKKLEDDDSIKTILENTILKENKNLLNLFKGDLKSWSIYTSAKPMKSIYKNVLYIG
;
A
#
# COMPACT_ATOMS: atom_id res chain seq x y z
N LYS A 1 4.08 -3.64 20.60
CA LYS A 1 3.67 -2.27 20.87
C LYS A 1 3.77 -1.41 19.63
N LEU A 2 3.08 -0.27 19.62
CA LEU A 2 3.25 0.82 18.69
C LEU A 2 3.77 2.03 19.47
N ASP A 3 5.00 2.43 19.18
CA ASP A 3 5.65 3.55 19.83
C ASP A 3 5.56 4.82 18.97
N PHE A 4 5.26 5.94 19.59
CA PHE A 4 5.18 7.24 18.93
C PHE A 4 6.36 8.12 19.37
N TYR A 5 7.03 8.71 18.40
CA TYR A 5 8.20 9.57 18.59
C TYR A 5 8.00 10.91 17.88
N SER A 6 8.61 11.96 18.43
CA SER A 6 8.82 13.18 17.65
C SER A 6 9.88 12.94 16.57
N ILE A 7 10.01 13.87 15.64
CA ILE A 7 11.06 13.81 14.60
C ILE A 7 12.48 13.77 15.19
N ASN A 8 12.68 14.27 16.40
CA ASN A 8 13.95 14.20 17.12
C ASN A 8 14.15 12.87 17.85
N CYS A 9 13.33 11.88 17.59
CA CYS A 9 13.35 10.54 18.21
C CYS A 9 13.09 10.56 19.74
N ASN A 10 12.49 11.61 20.27
CA ASN A 10 12.01 11.62 21.65
C ASN A 10 10.67 10.89 21.72
N LYS A 11 10.59 9.87 22.57
CA LYS A 11 9.35 9.11 22.76
C LYS A 11 8.26 10.00 23.35
N ILE A 12 7.09 10.00 22.71
CA ILE A 12 5.91 10.76 23.12
C ILE A 12 4.98 9.87 23.95
N CYS A 13 4.62 8.70 23.41
CA CYS A 13 3.75 7.73 24.06
C CYS A 13 3.91 6.36 23.40
N ASP A 14 3.22 5.36 23.92
CA ASP A 14 3.05 4.07 23.27
C ASP A 14 1.61 3.58 23.37
N LEU A 15 1.25 2.68 22.42
CA LEU A 15 0.00 1.94 22.45
C LEU A 15 0.33 0.46 22.64
N ASP A 16 -0.22 -0.13 23.71
CA ASP A 16 -0.13 -1.56 23.92
C ASP A 16 -1.09 -2.28 22.96
N LEU A 17 -0.54 -3.13 22.10
CA LEU A 17 -1.31 -3.95 21.17
C LEU A 17 -1.70 -5.32 21.74
N THR A 18 -1.31 -5.63 22.98
CA THR A 18 -1.63 -6.91 23.62
C THR A 18 -3.13 -7.21 23.66
N PRO A 19 -4.02 -6.25 23.97
CA PRO A 19 -5.47 -6.49 23.96
C PRO A 19 -6.02 -6.89 22.58
N PHE A 20 -5.33 -6.54 21.50
CA PHE A 20 -5.70 -6.89 20.12
C PHE A 20 -5.09 -8.21 19.65
N ASN A 21 -4.27 -8.87 20.48
CA ASN A 21 -3.59 -10.12 20.19
C ASN A 21 -4.19 -11.26 21.02
N SER A 22 -5.30 -11.81 20.58
CA SER A 22 -5.86 -13.04 21.13
C SER A 22 -5.18 -14.28 20.52
N THR A 23 -5.51 -15.46 21.05
CA THR A 23 -5.02 -16.74 20.53
C THR A 23 -5.31 -16.92 19.04
N ASN A 24 -6.46 -16.40 18.58
CA ASN A 24 -6.94 -16.57 17.22
C ASN A 24 -6.73 -15.36 16.32
N ASN A 25 -6.47 -14.18 16.90
CA ASN A 25 -6.33 -12.91 16.18
C ASN A 25 -5.03 -12.23 16.61
N LYS A 26 -3.95 -12.47 15.85
CA LYS A 26 -2.64 -11.85 16.13
C LYS A 26 -2.37 -10.71 15.15
N TYR A 27 -2.03 -9.55 15.70
CA TYR A 27 -1.44 -8.50 14.91
C TYR A 27 -0.05 -8.95 14.41
N THR A 28 0.14 -9.00 13.11
CA THR A 28 1.36 -9.54 12.50
C THR A 28 1.87 -8.60 11.41
N THR A 29 3.15 -8.29 11.46
CA THR A 29 3.86 -7.61 10.38
C THR A 29 4.57 -8.66 9.51
N LEU A 30 4.41 -8.58 8.20
CA LEU A 30 5.03 -9.52 7.26
C LEU A 30 5.31 -8.86 5.91
N LYS A 31 6.19 -9.47 5.12
CA LYS A 31 6.41 -9.04 3.73
C LYS A 31 5.17 -9.35 2.88
N ARG A 32 4.77 -8.41 2.03
CA ARG A 32 3.66 -8.61 1.09
C ARG A 32 3.82 -9.89 0.24
N SER A 33 5.04 -10.20 -0.20
CA SER A 33 5.33 -11.40 -1.00
C SER A 33 5.00 -12.69 -0.25
N ILE A 34 5.26 -12.75 1.06
CA ILE A 34 4.92 -13.88 1.92
C ILE A 34 3.40 -14.04 2.02
N LEU A 35 2.68 -12.93 2.23
CA LEU A 35 1.21 -12.96 2.27
C LEU A 35 0.62 -13.45 0.96
N ILE A 36 1.09 -12.93 -0.17
CA ILE A 36 0.62 -13.34 -1.50
C ILE A 36 0.88 -14.84 -1.73
N LYS A 37 2.10 -15.32 -1.39
CA LYS A 37 2.44 -16.74 -1.50
C LYS A 37 1.49 -17.60 -0.66
N PHE A 38 1.30 -17.26 0.60
CA PHE A 38 0.40 -17.97 1.51
C PHE A 38 -1.04 -18.01 0.98
N LEU A 39 -1.58 -16.87 0.52
CA LEU A 39 -2.93 -16.81 -0.05
C LEU A 39 -3.05 -17.66 -1.31
N LYS A 40 -2.04 -17.59 -2.19
CA LYS A 40 -2.01 -18.38 -3.42
C LYS A 40 -2.03 -19.89 -3.15
N GLU A 41 -1.30 -20.36 -2.12
CA GLU A 41 -1.24 -21.75 -1.72
C GLU A 41 -2.59 -22.30 -1.18
N LYS A 42 -3.51 -21.40 -0.79
CA LYS A 42 -4.87 -21.76 -0.32
C LYS A 42 -5.91 -21.82 -1.43
N LEU A 43 -5.57 -21.37 -2.63
CA LEU A 43 -6.48 -21.41 -3.77
C LEU A 43 -6.41 -22.77 -4.48
N LEU A 44 -7.53 -23.14 -5.09
CA LEU A 44 -7.57 -24.31 -5.99
C LEU A 44 -6.65 -24.04 -7.20
N SER A 45 -6.06 -25.11 -7.75
CA SER A 45 -5.03 -25.03 -8.79
C SER A 45 -5.40 -24.19 -10.02
N ASN A 46 -6.69 -24.12 -10.37
CA ASN A 46 -7.20 -23.43 -11.56
C ASN A 46 -7.93 -22.10 -11.24
N SER A 47 -7.78 -21.58 -10.01
CA SER A 47 -8.51 -20.37 -9.58
C SER A 47 -7.90 -19.06 -10.06
N ILE A 48 -6.67 -19.07 -10.61
CA ILE A 48 -5.99 -17.89 -11.07
C ILE A 48 -5.67 -18.01 -12.55
N ILE A 49 -6.20 -17.11 -13.34
CA ILE A 49 -5.88 -16.98 -14.76
C ILE A 49 -5.13 -15.67 -14.95
N PHE A 50 -3.90 -15.75 -15.43
CA PHE A 50 -3.06 -14.59 -15.71
C PHE A 50 -3.26 -14.08 -17.14
N ARG A 51 -2.82 -12.86 -17.40
CA ARG A 51 -2.85 -12.21 -18.71
C ARG A 51 -4.26 -12.06 -19.28
N LYS A 52 -5.24 -11.87 -18.40
CA LYS A 52 -6.63 -11.55 -18.77
C LYS A 52 -6.88 -10.07 -18.50
N GLU A 53 -7.03 -9.30 -19.56
CA GLU A 53 -7.41 -7.90 -19.51
C GLU A 53 -8.81 -7.74 -20.05
N ILE A 54 -9.67 -7.06 -19.29
CA ILE A 54 -11.07 -6.88 -19.64
C ILE A 54 -11.18 -5.79 -20.71
N ASN A 55 -11.81 -6.13 -21.83
CA ASN A 55 -12.10 -5.20 -22.93
C ASN A 55 -13.52 -4.63 -22.83
N ASP A 56 -14.49 -5.43 -22.43
CA ASP A 56 -15.88 -5.01 -22.28
C ASP A 56 -16.63 -5.86 -21.25
N VAL A 57 -17.65 -5.28 -20.64
CA VAL A 57 -18.52 -5.96 -19.67
C VAL A 57 -19.97 -5.55 -19.93
N GLU A 58 -20.84 -6.54 -20.03
CA GLU A 58 -22.27 -6.36 -20.23
C GLU A 58 -23.08 -7.22 -19.26
N GLN A 59 -24.24 -6.72 -18.84
CA GLN A 59 -25.18 -7.53 -18.07
C GLN A 59 -26.31 -8.01 -18.99
N ILE A 60 -26.42 -9.34 -19.17
CA ILE A 60 -27.43 -9.98 -20.00
C ILE A 60 -28.15 -11.06 -19.20
N ASN A 61 -29.47 -10.97 -19.08
CA ASN A 61 -30.30 -11.93 -18.35
C ASN A 61 -29.82 -12.17 -16.89
N GLY A 62 -29.42 -11.10 -16.21
CA GLY A 62 -28.98 -11.14 -14.82
C GLY A 62 -27.56 -11.66 -14.60
N LYS A 63 -26.85 -12.08 -15.65
CA LYS A 63 -25.45 -12.50 -15.59
C LYS A 63 -24.53 -11.45 -16.19
N ILE A 64 -23.28 -11.47 -15.77
CA ILE A 64 -22.21 -10.60 -16.28
C ILE A 64 -21.44 -11.37 -17.34
N ASN A 65 -21.46 -10.87 -18.58
CA ASN A 65 -20.60 -11.32 -19.67
C ASN A 65 -19.34 -10.44 -19.69
N ILE A 66 -18.19 -11.08 -19.72
CA ILE A 66 -16.87 -10.42 -19.71
C ILE A 66 -16.18 -10.80 -21.02
N ASN A 67 -15.80 -9.80 -21.81
CA ASN A 67 -15.00 -9.99 -23.01
C ASN A 67 -13.57 -9.53 -22.71
N PHE A 68 -12.58 -10.36 -23.02
CA PHE A 68 -11.17 -10.05 -22.82
C PHE A 68 -10.52 -9.58 -24.12
N ILE A 69 -9.41 -8.82 -23.97
CA ILE A 69 -8.63 -8.30 -25.14
C ILE A 69 -8.10 -9.45 -26.01
N ASP A 70 -7.82 -10.61 -25.44
CA ASP A 70 -7.35 -11.79 -26.19
C ASP A 70 -8.44 -12.51 -27.00
N GLY A 71 -9.66 -11.94 -27.07
CA GLY A 71 -10.81 -12.48 -27.77
C GLY A 71 -11.58 -13.56 -27.02
N SER A 72 -11.10 -14.03 -25.87
CA SER A 72 -11.85 -14.95 -25.03
C SER A 72 -12.96 -14.23 -24.26
N ASN A 73 -13.91 -14.98 -23.75
CA ASN A 73 -15.00 -14.48 -22.95
C ASN A 73 -15.28 -15.37 -21.73
N ASP A 74 -15.97 -14.82 -20.77
CA ASP A 74 -16.48 -15.54 -19.60
C ASP A 74 -17.86 -15.03 -19.20
N LYS A 75 -18.62 -15.84 -18.49
CA LYS A 75 -19.95 -15.51 -18.00
C LYS A 75 -20.09 -15.90 -16.55
N VAL A 76 -20.35 -14.90 -15.70
CA VAL A 76 -20.38 -15.05 -14.26
C VAL A 76 -21.67 -14.47 -13.65
N ASP A 77 -22.02 -14.93 -12.45
CA ASP A 77 -23.15 -14.40 -11.71
C ASP A 77 -22.81 -13.09 -11.02
N TYR A 78 -21.56 -12.94 -10.54
CA TYR A 78 -21.05 -11.75 -9.86
C TYR A 78 -19.64 -11.45 -10.32
N LEU A 79 -19.31 -10.17 -10.42
CA LEU A 79 -17.98 -9.67 -10.70
C LEU A 79 -17.49 -8.76 -9.55
N VAL A 80 -16.35 -9.12 -8.95
CA VAL A 80 -15.67 -8.29 -7.95
C VAL A 80 -14.44 -7.68 -8.59
N VAL A 81 -14.43 -6.36 -8.70
CA VAL A 81 -13.34 -5.57 -9.28
C VAL A 81 -12.45 -5.05 -8.16
N SER A 82 -11.19 -5.50 -8.11
CA SER A 82 -10.22 -5.17 -7.06
C SER A 82 -8.85 -4.75 -7.61
N ASP A 83 -8.83 -4.14 -8.79
CA ASP A 83 -7.62 -3.72 -9.51
C ASP A 83 -7.11 -2.32 -9.06
N GLY A 84 -7.70 -1.75 -8.01
CA GLY A 84 -7.19 -0.62 -7.26
C GLY A 84 -7.50 0.74 -7.87
N VAL A 85 -6.80 1.77 -7.38
CA VAL A 85 -7.06 3.18 -7.71
C VAL A 85 -6.87 3.52 -9.19
N PHE A 86 -6.06 2.77 -9.91
CA PHE A 86 -5.82 2.90 -11.35
C PHE A 86 -6.66 1.93 -12.20
N SER A 87 -7.77 1.45 -11.67
CA SER A 87 -8.64 0.48 -12.30
C SER A 87 -9.06 0.88 -13.72
N ASN A 88 -8.59 0.14 -14.71
CA ASN A 88 -9.08 0.24 -16.09
C ASN A 88 -10.45 -0.44 -16.22
N THR A 89 -10.64 -1.57 -15.55
CA THR A 89 -11.89 -2.35 -15.52
C THR A 89 -13.09 -1.49 -15.13
N LYS A 90 -12.92 -0.64 -14.11
CA LYS A 90 -13.98 0.29 -13.68
C LYS A 90 -14.37 1.26 -14.82
N SER A 91 -13.40 1.79 -15.54
CA SER A 91 -13.64 2.71 -16.66
C SER A 91 -14.36 2.00 -17.80
N VAL A 92 -14.02 0.75 -18.09
CA VAL A 92 -14.68 -0.09 -19.09
C VAL A 92 -16.14 -0.37 -18.72
N ILE A 93 -16.41 -0.78 -17.48
CA ILE A 93 -17.76 -1.09 -17.00
C ILE A 93 -18.67 0.14 -17.02
N GLU A 94 -18.17 1.26 -16.49
CA GLU A 94 -18.96 2.49 -16.35
C GLU A 94 -18.99 3.33 -17.64
N LYS A 95 -18.25 2.91 -18.67
CA LYS A 95 -18.08 3.63 -19.97
C LYS A 95 -17.67 5.10 -19.75
N LYS A 96 -16.85 5.32 -18.71
CA LYS A 96 -16.38 6.63 -18.29
C LYS A 96 -14.96 6.54 -17.72
N PHE A 97 -14.11 7.45 -18.14
CA PHE A 97 -12.75 7.55 -17.60
C PHE A 97 -12.76 8.09 -16.16
N PHE A 98 -12.06 7.38 -15.26
CA PHE A 98 -11.86 7.79 -13.88
C PHE A 98 -10.40 8.13 -13.65
N LYS A 99 -10.13 9.41 -13.44
CA LYS A 99 -8.79 9.90 -13.11
C LYS A 99 -8.55 9.77 -11.61
N PRO A 100 -7.52 9.07 -11.18
CA PRO A 100 -7.12 9.06 -9.78
C PRO A 100 -6.71 10.46 -9.31
N ASN A 101 -7.04 10.79 -8.07
CA ASN A 101 -6.66 12.06 -7.46
C ASN A 101 -5.32 11.90 -6.74
N TYR A 102 -4.33 12.73 -7.08
CA TYR A 102 -3.09 12.78 -6.33
C TYR A 102 -3.35 13.33 -4.92
N HIS A 103 -2.86 12.62 -3.91
CA HIS A 103 -3.11 12.96 -2.48
C HIS A 103 -2.21 14.11 -1.98
N GLY A 104 -1.25 14.57 -2.74
CA GLY A 104 -0.27 15.57 -2.30
C GLY A 104 0.87 14.98 -1.47
N ALA A 105 1.10 13.68 -1.58
CA ALA A 105 2.17 13.00 -0.85
C ALA A 105 2.79 11.85 -1.66
N ILE A 106 4.04 11.54 -1.33
CA ILE A 106 4.75 10.35 -1.82
C ILE A 106 5.14 9.44 -0.66
N ALA A 107 5.22 8.15 -0.92
CA ALA A 107 5.78 7.15 -0.01
C ALA A 107 7.17 6.76 -0.49
N ILE A 108 8.20 6.99 0.32
CA ILE A 108 9.57 6.53 0.09
C ILE A 108 9.81 5.32 0.98
N ARG A 109 10.29 4.23 0.41
CA ARG A 109 10.53 2.98 1.13
C ARG A 109 11.99 2.57 1.08
N ALA A 110 12.46 2.10 2.24
CA ALA A 110 13.75 1.45 2.41
C ALA A 110 13.58 0.16 3.21
N GLN A 111 14.52 -0.75 3.02
CA GLN A 111 14.66 -1.93 3.85
C GLN A 111 16.02 -1.83 4.54
N ILE A 112 16.02 -1.83 5.86
CA ILE A 112 17.21 -1.66 6.67
C ILE A 112 17.40 -2.88 7.60
N LYS A 113 18.61 -3.07 8.06
CA LYS A 113 18.90 -4.12 9.05
C LYS A 113 18.56 -3.63 10.44
N THR A 114 18.17 -4.53 11.33
CA THR A 114 17.81 -4.20 12.72
C THR A 114 18.95 -3.48 13.47
N GLN A 115 20.19 -3.78 13.16
CA GLN A 115 21.38 -3.15 13.75
C GLN A 115 21.58 -1.68 13.36
N ASP A 116 20.91 -1.21 12.31
CA ASP A 116 21.05 0.18 11.82
C ASP A 116 20.20 1.17 12.62
N ILE A 117 19.33 0.67 13.54
CA ILE A 117 18.52 1.50 14.44
C ILE A 117 19.00 1.35 15.88
N SER A 118 19.72 2.36 16.38
CA SER A 118 20.30 2.34 17.73
C SER A 118 19.39 2.92 18.81
N ASN A 119 18.45 3.81 18.46
CA ASN A 119 17.66 4.57 19.41
C ASN A 119 16.16 4.22 19.44
N LEU A 120 15.76 3.17 18.72
CA LEU A 120 14.38 2.72 18.63
C LEU A 120 14.30 1.23 19.00
N ASP A 121 13.22 0.82 19.64
CA ASP A 121 12.97 -0.61 19.90
C ASP A 121 12.63 -1.34 18.60
N SER A 122 13.57 -2.13 18.11
CA SER A 122 13.43 -2.90 16.88
C SER A 122 12.34 -4.00 16.93
N ASN A 123 11.76 -4.27 18.09
CA ASN A 123 10.68 -5.24 18.27
C ASN A 123 9.30 -4.61 18.09
N ASN A 124 9.22 -3.30 18.19
CA ASN A 124 7.98 -2.55 18.12
C ASN A 124 7.78 -1.92 16.73
N ILE A 125 6.56 -1.48 16.49
CA ILE A 125 6.30 -0.55 15.41
C ILE A 125 6.62 0.85 15.93
N SER A 126 7.42 1.61 15.20
CA SER A 126 7.74 2.99 15.55
C SER A 126 7.13 3.94 14.52
N LEU A 127 6.42 4.95 15.01
CA LEU A 127 5.91 6.06 14.21
C LEU A 127 6.63 7.33 14.65
N ILE A 128 7.44 7.90 13.76
CA ILE A 128 8.18 9.14 13.98
C ILE A 128 7.46 10.25 13.22
N MET A 129 7.06 11.31 13.92
CA MET A 129 6.20 12.36 13.40
C MET A 129 6.96 13.68 13.27
N GLY A 130 7.00 14.24 12.07
CA GLY A 130 7.47 15.59 11.76
C GLY A 130 6.37 16.45 11.13
N SER A 131 6.68 17.69 10.80
CA SER A 131 5.74 18.66 10.24
C SER A 131 5.27 18.28 8.84
N ASP A 132 6.21 17.90 7.98
CA ASP A 132 5.97 17.61 6.55
C ASP A 132 6.23 16.16 6.15
N ALA A 133 6.73 15.38 7.10
CA ALA A 133 7.00 13.97 6.91
C ALA A 133 6.69 13.16 8.16
N HIS A 134 6.35 11.90 7.97
CA HIS A 134 6.34 10.91 9.04
C HIS A 134 6.95 9.60 8.58
N LEU A 135 7.61 8.92 9.49
CA LEU A 135 8.26 7.65 9.23
C LEU A 135 7.57 6.55 10.01
N VAL A 136 7.35 5.42 9.36
CA VAL A 136 6.86 4.20 10.00
C VAL A 136 7.90 3.11 9.84
N LEU A 137 8.38 2.59 10.96
CA LEU A 137 9.33 1.48 11.01
C LEU A 137 8.66 0.29 11.66
N TYR A 138 8.80 -0.88 11.07
CA TYR A 138 8.29 -2.11 11.67
C TYR A 138 9.13 -3.33 11.28
N PRO A 139 9.31 -4.28 12.23
CA PRO A 139 10.08 -5.48 11.98
C PRO A 139 9.40 -6.40 10.95
N THR A 140 10.21 -7.00 10.10
CA THR A 140 9.81 -8.03 9.13
C THR A 140 10.82 -9.18 9.17
N ASN A 141 10.56 -10.26 8.43
CA ASN A 141 11.49 -11.38 8.29
C ASN A 141 12.01 -11.89 9.65
N GLN A 142 11.09 -12.24 10.56
CA GLN A 142 11.43 -12.71 11.91
C GLN A 142 12.33 -11.71 12.68
N ARG A 143 12.09 -10.42 12.52
CA ARG A 143 12.83 -9.31 13.16
C ARG A 143 14.28 -9.13 12.68
N LYS A 144 14.68 -9.76 11.59
CA LYS A 144 16.02 -9.56 11.00
C LYS A 144 16.12 -8.30 10.17
N GLU A 145 14.99 -7.79 9.73
CA GLU A 145 14.88 -6.64 8.84
C GLU A 145 13.80 -5.69 9.35
N ILE A 146 14.01 -4.42 9.11
CA ILE A 146 13.04 -3.35 9.37
C ILE A 146 12.56 -2.81 8.03
N ASN A 147 11.26 -2.77 7.85
CA ASN A 147 10.66 -2.03 6.76
C ASN A 147 10.48 -0.58 7.19
N LEU A 148 11.07 0.33 6.45
CA LEU A 148 10.96 1.77 6.64
C LEU A 148 10.08 2.35 5.53
N VAL A 149 9.08 3.12 5.92
CA VAL A 149 8.25 3.91 5.02
C VAL A 149 8.25 5.34 5.49
N CYS A 150 8.68 6.25 4.65
CA CYS A 150 8.58 7.69 4.87
C CYS A 150 7.49 8.26 3.98
N ILE A 151 6.50 8.90 4.55
CA ILE A 151 5.47 9.64 3.82
C ILE A 151 5.84 11.11 3.87
N VAL A 152 5.99 11.72 2.71
CA VAL A 152 6.41 13.12 2.57
C VAL A 152 5.36 13.87 1.77
N ARG A 153 4.99 15.07 2.21
CA ARG A 153 4.18 15.99 1.41
C ARG A 153 4.99 16.48 0.23
N LYS A 154 4.42 16.40 -0.96
CA LYS A 154 5.07 16.80 -2.21
C LYS A 154 4.03 17.24 -3.23
N LYS A 155 4.29 18.34 -3.95
CA LYS A 155 3.50 18.73 -5.13
C LYS A 155 3.85 17.82 -6.31
N LEU A 156 2.90 17.59 -7.20
CA LEU A 156 3.09 16.70 -8.36
C LEU A 156 4.09 17.27 -9.38
N GLU A 157 4.17 18.59 -9.45
CA GLU A 157 4.98 19.36 -10.42
C GLU A 157 6.48 19.38 -10.09
N ASP A 158 6.84 18.99 -8.85
CA ASP A 158 8.24 18.98 -8.43
C ASP A 158 8.94 17.72 -8.98
N ASP A 159 9.95 17.89 -9.80
CA ASP A 159 10.76 16.79 -10.36
C ASP A 159 12.03 16.52 -9.53
N ASP A 160 11.90 16.59 -8.22
CA ASP A 160 13.00 16.36 -7.30
C ASP A 160 13.38 14.89 -7.20
N SER A 161 14.67 14.63 -7.09
CA SER A 161 15.15 13.30 -6.76
C SER A 161 14.71 12.88 -5.34
N ILE A 162 14.61 11.57 -5.08
CA ILE A 162 14.31 11.05 -3.73
C ILE A 162 15.27 11.64 -2.69
N LYS A 163 16.55 11.77 -3.05
CA LYS A 163 17.57 12.33 -2.17
C LYS A 163 17.26 13.78 -1.83
N THR A 164 16.98 14.60 -2.82
CA THR A 164 16.62 16.03 -2.63
C THR A 164 15.39 16.18 -1.75
N ILE A 165 14.37 15.33 -1.95
CA ILE A 165 13.15 15.35 -1.14
C ILE A 165 13.47 15.05 0.34
N LEU A 166 14.25 14.00 0.60
CA LEU A 166 14.64 13.62 1.95
C LEU A 166 15.50 14.70 2.62
N GLU A 167 16.43 15.30 1.88
CA GLU A 167 17.27 16.41 2.37
C GLU A 167 16.42 17.63 2.73
N ASN A 168 15.46 18.00 1.89
CA ASN A 168 14.62 19.17 2.12
C ASN A 168 13.59 18.98 3.23
N THR A 169 13.23 17.76 3.58
CA THR A 169 12.21 17.45 4.60
C THR A 169 12.83 16.92 5.90
N ILE A 170 13.46 15.76 5.84
CA ILE A 170 13.99 15.07 7.02
C ILE A 170 15.24 15.75 7.57
N LEU A 171 16.16 16.21 6.68
CA LEU A 171 17.44 16.79 7.09
C LEU A 171 17.26 18.07 7.89
N LYS A 172 16.27 18.89 7.57
CA LYS A 172 15.99 20.13 8.30
C LYS A 172 15.62 19.88 9.75
N GLU A 173 14.97 18.75 10.02
CA GLU A 173 14.47 18.42 11.35
C GLU A 173 15.41 17.46 12.09
N ASN A 174 15.95 16.44 11.43
CA ASN A 174 16.84 15.45 12.08
C ASN A 174 17.79 14.77 11.10
N LYS A 175 19.05 15.22 11.05
CA LYS A 175 20.10 14.66 10.18
C LYS A 175 20.36 13.17 10.38
N ASN A 176 20.20 12.66 11.59
CA ASN A 176 20.49 11.26 11.90
C ASN A 176 19.51 10.30 11.22
N LEU A 177 18.27 10.74 10.99
CA LEU A 177 17.27 9.93 10.31
C LEU A 177 17.60 9.67 8.83
N LEU A 178 18.36 10.55 8.19
CA LEU A 178 18.81 10.32 6.80
C LEU A 178 19.67 9.08 6.67
N ASN A 179 20.43 8.73 7.71
CA ASN A 179 21.27 7.55 7.70
C ASN A 179 20.46 6.23 7.56
N LEU A 180 19.17 6.27 7.81
CA LEU A 180 18.26 5.13 7.60
C LEU A 180 17.92 4.92 6.12
N PHE A 181 18.09 5.94 5.27
CA PHE A 181 17.76 5.88 3.84
C PHE A 181 18.99 5.51 3.00
N LYS A 182 19.54 4.34 3.27
CA LYS A 182 20.67 3.78 2.52
C LYS A 182 20.19 2.69 1.56
N GLY A 183 20.92 2.51 0.46
CA GLY A 183 20.65 1.43 -0.51
C GLY A 183 19.59 1.79 -1.55
N ASP A 184 18.86 0.77 -1.99
CA ASP A 184 17.86 0.90 -3.07
C ASP A 184 16.56 1.50 -2.53
N LEU A 185 16.37 2.81 -2.75
CA LEU A 185 15.18 3.54 -2.36
C LEU A 185 14.13 3.46 -3.47
N LYS A 186 12.90 3.20 -3.08
CA LYS A 186 11.75 3.21 -3.99
C LYS A 186 10.72 4.23 -3.54
N SER A 187 10.17 4.98 -4.49
CA SER A 187 9.11 5.95 -4.21
C SER A 187 7.85 5.66 -5.01
N TRP A 188 6.73 6.00 -4.42
CA TRP A 188 5.40 5.93 -5.05
C TRP A 188 4.59 7.15 -4.70
N SER A 189 4.06 7.81 -5.69
CA SER A 189 3.04 8.84 -5.52
C SER A 189 1.77 8.21 -4.92
N ILE A 190 1.18 8.87 -3.93
CA ILE A 190 -0.04 8.39 -3.29
C ILE A 190 -1.24 8.96 -4.04
N TYR A 191 -2.09 8.07 -4.52
CA TYR A 191 -3.34 8.42 -5.19
C TYR A 191 -4.54 7.87 -4.42
N THR A 192 -5.64 8.57 -4.52
CA THR A 192 -6.94 8.16 -3.98
C THR A 192 -7.95 8.03 -5.11
N SER A 193 -8.87 7.09 -4.98
CA SER A 193 -10.04 7.05 -5.84
C SER A 193 -10.96 8.23 -5.50
N ALA A 194 -11.66 8.74 -6.49
CA ALA A 194 -12.83 9.57 -6.25
C ALA A 194 -13.85 8.77 -5.41
N LYS A 195 -14.90 9.43 -4.94
CA LYS A 195 -15.95 8.89 -4.03
C LYS A 195 -16.29 7.42 -4.27
N PRO A 196 -16.68 6.66 -3.23
CA PRO A 196 -17.21 5.30 -3.37
C PRO A 196 -18.30 5.28 -4.44
N MET A 197 -18.14 4.39 -5.42
CA MET A 197 -19.11 4.27 -6.51
C MET A 197 -19.87 2.97 -6.40
N LYS A 198 -21.18 3.05 -6.67
CA LYS A 198 -21.97 1.88 -7.02
C LYS A 198 -21.82 1.64 -8.52
N SER A 199 -21.65 0.39 -8.92
CA SER A 199 -21.67 0.03 -10.33
C SER A 199 -23.04 0.29 -10.96
N ILE A 200 -23.05 0.55 -12.27
CA ILE A 200 -24.28 0.55 -13.08
C ILE A 200 -24.98 -0.83 -13.09
N TYR A 201 -24.21 -1.89 -12.85
CA TYR A 201 -24.72 -3.27 -12.78
C TYR A 201 -24.84 -3.74 -11.33
N LYS A 202 -26.00 -4.34 -10.98
CA LYS A 202 -26.27 -4.82 -9.61
C LYS A 202 -25.32 -5.91 -9.14
N ASN A 203 -24.80 -6.71 -10.08
CA ASN A 203 -23.96 -7.87 -9.80
C ASN A 203 -22.45 -7.54 -9.91
N VAL A 204 -22.09 -6.25 -9.96
CA VAL A 204 -20.70 -5.79 -9.96
C VAL A 204 -20.38 -5.03 -8.68
N LEU A 205 -19.32 -5.43 -8.00
CA LEU A 205 -18.83 -4.79 -6.76
C LEU A 205 -17.42 -4.26 -6.96
N TYR A 206 -17.19 -2.99 -6.63
CA TYR A 206 -15.87 -2.39 -6.58
C TYR A 206 -15.30 -2.48 -5.17
N ILE A 207 -14.08 -3.05 -5.04
CA ILE A 207 -13.30 -3.11 -3.81
C ILE A 207 -11.86 -2.65 -4.08
N GLY A 208 -11.41 -1.58 -3.40
CA GLY A 208 -10.08 -0.98 -3.58
C GLY A 208 -10.06 0.35 -4.28
#